data_a19e55296399335d40c744d4741d71f2
#
_entry.id   a19e55296399335d40c744d4741d71f2
#
_cell.length_a   1.000
_cell.length_b   1.000
_cell.length_c   1.000
_cell.angle_alpha   90.00
_cell.angle_beta   90.00
_cell.angle_gamma   90.00
#
_symmetry.space_group_name_H-M   'P 1'
#
loop_
_entity.id
_entity.type
_entity.pdbx_description
1 polymer ?
#
loop_
_entity_poly.entity_id
_entity_poly.type
_entity_poly.pdbx_seq_one_letter_code
_entity_poly.pdbx_strand_id
1 'polypeptide(L)'
;MTEQTPHTPPEPDEHPRNVLDRAIIKVSHLLSWLFIATVFISFYEVVMRYLFDSPTTWVHETASFIGGSLFIIGGIYAFAANRHVRVVLIYDAVSSQTRKYLNLVHHLVGLAFASMLAYSSYSLAKEAWFAPWGELRLETSGSVLNAPYPALLKGLIFIALCILVIQFVLHLIQELMGLRNKDDV
;
A
#
# COMPACT_ATOMS: atom_id res chain seq x y z
N MET A 1 -41.39 -19.25 -16.13
CA MET A 1 -39.99 -18.84 -16.40
C MET A 1 -39.76 -17.59 -15.60
N THR A 2 -39.22 -17.70 -14.42
CA THR A 2 -38.82 -16.56 -13.55
C THR A 2 -37.48 -16.10 -14.01
N GLU A 3 -37.45 -14.93 -14.58
CA GLU A 3 -36.25 -14.20 -15.01
C GLU A 3 -35.39 -13.91 -13.78
N GLN A 4 -34.29 -14.68 -13.60
CA GLN A 4 -33.30 -14.42 -12.59
C GLN A 4 -32.53 -13.18 -13.04
N THR A 5 -32.81 -12.03 -12.40
CA THR A 5 -31.96 -10.84 -12.52
C THR A 5 -30.52 -11.25 -12.18
N PRO A 6 -29.52 -10.85 -13.01
CA PRO A 6 -28.13 -11.15 -12.73
C PRO A 6 -27.78 -10.54 -11.37
N HIS A 7 -27.37 -11.37 -10.42
CA HIS A 7 -26.79 -10.94 -9.16
C HIS A 7 -25.47 -10.24 -9.49
N THR A 8 -25.52 -8.92 -9.69
CA THR A 8 -24.31 -8.11 -9.60
C THR A 8 -23.81 -8.25 -8.16
N PRO A 9 -22.58 -8.77 -7.96
CA PRO A 9 -22.02 -8.81 -6.61
C PRO A 9 -22.02 -7.37 -6.08
N PRO A 10 -22.41 -7.15 -4.81
CA PRO A 10 -22.39 -5.81 -4.23
C PRO A 10 -21.00 -5.24 -4.40
N GLU A 11 -20.92 -4.00 -4.91
CA GLU A 11 -19.65 -3.25 -4.92
C GLU A 11 -19.06 -3.33 -3.52
N PRO A 12 -17.77 -3.65 -3.42
CA PRO A 12 -17.14 -3.79 -2.13
C PRO A 12 -17.17 -2.43 -1.43
N ASP A 13 -18.02 -2.32 -0.42
CA ASP A 13 -18.18 -1.10 0.37
C ASP A 13 -16.83 -0.68 0.96
N GLU A 14 -16.30 0.44 0.49
CA GLU A 14 -15.12 1.07 1.05
C GLU A 14 -15.56 1.85 2.30
N HIS A 15 -15.19 1.37 3.47
CA HIS A 15 -15.52 2.01 4.74
C HIS A 15 -14.30 2.75 5.35
N PRO A 16 -13.98 3.97 4.85
CA PRO A 16 -12.92 4.78 5.45
C PRO A 16 -13.32 5.22 6.86
N ARG A 17 -12.47 4.99 7.84
CA ARG A 17 -12.71 5.34 9.24
C ARG A 17 -12.41 6.80 9.55
N ASN A 18 -11.52 7.43 8.76
CA ASN A 18 -11.06 8.79 8.98
C ASN A 18 -10.78 9.54 7.67
N VAL A 19 -10.45 10.83 7.78
CA VAL A 19 -10.15 11.70 6.63
C VAL A 19 -8.90 11.23 5.88
N LEU A 20 -7.90 10.72 6.60
CA LEU A 20 -6.67 10.20 6.00
C LEU A 20 -6.96 8.99 5.13
N ASP A 21 -7.77 8.03 5.61
CA ASP A 21 -8.17 6.85 4.84
C ASP A 21 -8.88 7.24 3.55
N ARG A 22 -9.79 8.24 3.63
CA ARG A 22 -10.51 8.75 2.45
C ARG A 22 -9.56 9.38 1.42
N ALA A 23 -8.57 10.14 1.88
CA ALA A 23 -7.58 10.74 1.00
C ALA A 23 -6.73 9.66 0.32
N ILE A 24 -6.29 8.65 1.05
CA ILE A 24 -5.50 7.53 0.52
C ILE A 24 -6.30 6.77 -0.54
N ILE A 25 -7.56 6.42 -0.26
CA ILE A 25 -8.44 5.73 -1.21
C ILE A 25 -8.55 6.52 -2.52
N LYS A 26 -8.83 7.84 -2.43
CA LYS A 26 -8.97 8.71 -3.60
C LYS A 26 -7.68 8.79 -4.43
N VAL A 27 -6.54 8.95 -3.77
CA VAL A 27 -5.23 8.98 -4.44
C VAL A 27 -4.90 7.63 -5.08
N SER A 28 -5.19 6.52 -4.39
CA SER A 28 -4.94 5.17 -4.92
C SER A 28 -5.78 4.87 -6.17
N HIS A 29 -7.03 5.30 -6.21
CA HIS A 29 -7.87 5.17 -7.41
C HIS A 29 -7.30 5.98 -8.59
N LEU A 30 -6.79 7.19 -8.35
CA LEU A 30 -6.13 7.96 -9.40
C LEU A 30 -4.88 7.25 -9.91
N LEU A 31 -4.06 6.73 -9.00
CA LEU A 31 -2.81 6.04 -9.34
C LEU A 31 -3.03 4.68 -10.00
N SER A 32 -4.19 4.04 -9.82
CA SER A 32 -4.50 2.76 -10.47
C SER A 32 -4.49 2.85 -12.01
N TRP A 33 -4.71 4.04 -12.58
CA TRP A 33 -4.57 4.28 -14.02
C TRP A 33 -3.14 4.04 -14.53
N LEU A 34 -2.13 4.16 -13.66
CA LEU A 34 -0.75 3.81 -14.02
C LEU A 34 -0.59 2.33 -14.34
N PHE A 35 -1.47 1.46 -13.82
CA PHE A 35 -1.47 0.05 -14.18
C PHE A 35 -1.78 -0.13 -15.67
N ILE A 36 -2.76 0.59 -16.18
CA ILE A 36 -3.11 0.59 -17.61
C ILE A 36 -1.92 1.11 -18.44
N ALA A 37 -1.29 2.21 -17.99
CA ALA A 37 -0.09 2.72 -18.65
C ALA A 37 1.04 1.67 -18.68
N THR A 38 1.24 0.92 -17.59
CA THR A 38 2.24 -0.16 -17.53
C THR A 38 1.97 -1.25 -18.56
N VAL A 39 0.69 -1.63 -18.75
CA VAL A 39 0.31 -2.61 -19.77
C VAL A 39 0.66 -2.10 -21.17
N PHE A 40 0.37 -0.85 -21.49
CA PHE A 40 0.67 -0.27 -22.79
C PHE A 40 2.18 -0.18 -23.07
N ILE A 41 2.97 0.28 -22.10
CA ILE A 41 4.44 0.35 -22.30
C ILE A 41 5.06 -1.04 -22.41
N SER A 42 4.54 -2.03 -21.67
CA SER A 42 5.00 -3.41 -21.78
C SER A 42 4.63 -4.02 -23.13
N PHE A 43 3.43 -3.74 -23.65
CA PHE A 43 3.03 -4.15 -25.00
C PHE A 43 3.92 -3.49 -26.08
N TYR A 44 4.20 -2.20 -25.93
CA TYR A 44 5.12 -1.48 -26.80
C TYR A 44 6.49 -2.16 -26.85
N GLU A 45 7.04 -2.58 -25.72
CA GLU A 45 8.32 -3.30 -25.64
C GLU A 45 8.27 -4.62 -26.43
N VAL A 46 7.17 -5.38 -26.28
CA VAL A 46 6.99 -6.63 -27.03
C VAL A 46 7.01 -6.38 -28.53
N VAL A 47 6.31 -5.35 -29.00
CA VAL A 47 6.29 -4.96 -30.41
C VAL A 47 7.68 -4.57 -30.90
N MET A 48 8.37 -3.70 -30.17
CA MET A 48 9.72 -3.25 -30.51
C MET A 48 10.73 -4.40 -30.55
N ARG A 49 10.64 -5.32 -29.60
CA ARG A 49 11.54 -6.46 -29.48
C ARG A 49 11.35 -7.51 -30.56
N TYR A 50 10.09 -7.87 -30.88
CA TYR A 50 9.80 -9.01 -31.76
C TYR A 50 9.49 -8.64 -33.19
N LEU A 51 8.95 -7.42 -33.45
CA LEU A 51 8.66 -6.98 -34.83
C LEU A 51 9.78 -6.12 -35.43
N PHE A 52 10.46 -5.34 -34.59
CA PHE A 52 11.48 -4.38 -35.05
C PHE A 52 12.90 -4.79 -34.67
N ASP A 53 13.09 -5.90 -33.94
CA ASP A 53 14.39 -6.38 -33.43
C ASP A 53 15.19 -5.26 -32.70
N SER A 54 14.49 -4.37 -32.06
CA SER A 54 15.02 -3.17 -31.39
C SER A 54 14.52 -3.07 -29.95
N PRO A 55 15.04 -3.91 -29.03
CA PRO A 55 14.61 -3.90 -27.62
C PRO A 55 14.93 -2.56 -26.96
N THR A 56 13.98 -2.07 -26.14
CA THR A 56 14.16 -0.81 -25.44
C THR A 56 14.89 -1.01 -24.11
N THR A 57 15.71 -0.05 -23.71
CA THR A 57 16.49 -0.10 -22.45
C THR A 57 15.70 0.39 -21.25
N TRP A 58 14.65 1.18 -21.46
CA TRP A 58 13.95 1.91 -20.41
C TRP A 58 12.62 1.27 -19.94
N VAL A 59 11.94 0.52 -20.80
CA VAL A 59 10.59 -0.01 -20.54
C VAL A 59 10.59 -0.96 -19.35
N HIS A 60 11.53 -1.91 -19.32
CA HIS A 60 11.58 -2.92 -18.26
C HIS A 60 11.76 -2.28 -16.86
N GLU A 61 12.66 -1.32 -16.75
CA GLU A 61 12.91 -0.63 -15.48
C GLU A 61 11.74 0.26 -15.08
N THR A 62 11.16 0.99 -16.04
CA THR A 62 10.01 1.87 -15.78
C THR A 62 8.79 1.06 -15.38
N ALA A 63 8.51 -0.06 -16.07
CA ALA A 63 7.40 -0.94 -15.71
C ALA A 63 7.58 -1.55 -14.31
N SER A 64 8.80 -1.98 -13.97
CA SER A 64 9.13 -2.50 -12.64
C SER A 64 8.99 -1.42 -11.56
N PHE A 65 9.42 -0.20 -11.83
CA PHE A 65 9.26 0.94 -10.92
C PHE A 65 7.79 1.28 -10.68
N ILE A 66 6.98 1.37 -11.74
CA ILE A 66 5.54 1.66 -11.61
C ILE A 66 4.86 0.51 -10.86
N GLY A 67 5.12 -0.74 -11.25
CA GLY A 67 4.53 -1.92 -10.59
C GLY A 67 4.88 -2.01 -9.11
N GLY A 68 6.14 -1.81 -8.75
CA GLY A 68 6.59 -1.74 -7.36
C GLY A 68 5.93 -0.61 -6.58
N SER A 69 5.81 0.58 -7.19
CA SER A 69 5.13 1.73 -6.57
C SER A 69 3.65 1.46 -6.33
N LEU A 70 2.94 0.88 -7.30
CA LEU A 70 1.53 0.51 -7.17
C LEU A 70 1.32 -0.57 -6.11
N PHE A 71 2.23 -1.54 -6.00
CA PHE A 71 2.16 -2.56 -4.96
C PHE A 71 2.28 -1.95 -3.56
N ILE A 72 3.22 -1.03 -3.34
CA ILE A 72 3.42 -0.33 -2.08
C ILE A 72 2.18 0.50 -1.70
N ILE A 73 1.65 1.27 -2.66
CA ILE A 73 0.45 2.10 -2.47
C ILE A 73 -0.79 1.23 -2.24
N GLY A 74 -0.90 0.10 -2.94
CA GLY A 74 -1.95 -0.90 -2.74
C GLY A 74 -2.00 -1.46 -1.32
N GLY A 75 -0.84 -1.63 -0.66
CA GLY A 75 -0.75 -2.04 0.74
C GLY A 75 -1.40 -1.03 1.69
N ILE A 76 -1.11 0.26 1.52
CA ILE A 76 -1.71 1.35 2.31
C ILE A 76 -3.22 1.46 2.03
N TYR A 77 -3.60 1.35 0.75
CA TYR A 77 -5.00 1.36 0.33
C TYR A 77 -5.79 0.22 0.98
N ALA A 78 -5.27 -1.00 0.98
CA ALA A 78 -5.94 -2.15 1.58
C ALA A 78 -6.24 -1.93 3.07
N PHE A 79 -5.34 -1.24 3.78
CA PHE A 79 -5.55 -0.87 5.18
C PHE A 79 -6.59 0.26 5.30
N ALA A 80 -6.50 1.32 4.50
CA ALA A 80 -7.43 2.46 4.50
C ALA A 80 -8.86 2.04 4.13
N ALA A 81 -9.02 1.12 3.19
CA ALA A 81 -10.30 0.57 2.78
C ALA A 81 -10.85 -0.50 3.75
N ASN A 82 -10.17 -0.72 4.89
CA ASN A 82 -10.55 -1.75 5.88
C ASN A 82 -10.64 -3.18 5.28
N ARG A 83 -9.88 -3.42 4.22
CA ARG A 83 -9.78 -4.72 3.51
C ARG A 83 -8.58 -5.55 3.94
N HIS A 84 -7.96 -5.18 5.05
CA HIS A 84 -6.85 -5.96 5.59
C HIS A 84 -7.33 -7.35 6.01
N VAL A 85 -6.52 -8.37 5.69
CA VAL A 85 -6.88 -9.77 5.93
C VAL A 85 -7.16 -9.99 7.42
N ARG A 86 -8.42 -10.31 7.75
CA ARG A 86 -8.84 -10.73 9.09
C ARG A 86 -9.30 -12.18 9.01
N VAL A 87 -9.02 -12.95 10.03
CA VAL A 87 -9.54 -14.31 10.14
C VAL A 87 -11.01 -14.23 10.56
N VAL A 88 -11.91 -14.05 9.57
CA VAL A 88 -13.36 -13.83 9.76
C VAL A 88 -13.96 -14.92 10.64
N LEU A 89 -13.55 -16.18 10.45
CA LEU A 89 -14.01 -17.32 11.25
C LEU A 89 -13.82 -17.14 12.76
N ILE A 90 -12.69 -16.56 13.20
CA ILE A 90 -12.44 -16.30 14.63
C ILE A 90 -13.34 -15.18 15.11
N TYR A 91 -13.49 -14.13 14.30
CA TYR A 91 -14.34 -12.98 14.67
C TYR A 91 -15.82 -13.34 14.77
N ASP A 92 -16.31 -14.28 13.96
CA ASP A 92 -17.71 -14.72 13.98
C ASP A 92 -18.01 -15.71 15.11
N ALA A 93 -16.99 -16.44 15.58
CA ALA A 93 -17.11 -17.41 16.67
C ALA A 93 -17.07 -16.81 18.08
N VAL A 94 -16.64 -15.55 18.24
CA VAL A 94 -16.43 -14.94 19.56
C VAL A 94 -17.50 -13.89 19.90
N SER A 95 -17.69 -13.65 21.23
CA SER A 95 -18.62 -12.65 21.73
C SER A 95 -18.24 -11.23 21.27
N SER A 96 -19.20 -10.32 21.27
CA SER A 96 -18.99 -8.91 20.89
C SER A 96 -17.92 -8.22 21.75
N GLN A 97 -17.79 -8.62 23.00
CA GLN A 97 -16.81 -8.07 23.94
C GLN A 97 -15.39 -8.60 23.62
N THR A 98 -15.24 -9.88 23.35
CA THR A 98 -13.98 -10.50 22.95
C THR A 98 -13.51 -9.92 21.60
N ARG A 99 -14.42 -9.63 20.68
CA ARG A 99 -14.12 -9.00 19.39
C ARG A 99 -13.47 -7.62 19.54
N LYS A 100 -13.88 -6.83 20.52
CA LYS A 100 -13.24 -5.53 20.83
C LYS A 100 -11.81 -5.69 21.32
N TYR A 101 -11.55 -6.63 22.23
CA TYR A 101 -10.18 -6.92 22.69
C TYR A 101 -9.29 -7.45 21.55
N LEU A 102 -9.82 -8.28 20.67
CA LEU A 102 -9.10 -8.74 19.49
C LEU A 102 -8.75 -7.59 18.55
N ASN A 103 -9.65 -6.64 18.32
CA ASN A 103 -9.37 -5.44 17.53
C ASN A 103 -8.26 -4.60 18.17
N LEU A 104 -8.31 -4.40 19.47
CA LEU A 104 -7.29 -3.64 20.20
C LEU A 104 -5.91 -4.32 20.07
N VAL A 105 -5.84 -5.61 20.32
CA VAL A 105 -4.60 -6.40 20.18
C VAL A 105 -4.09 -6.34 18.72
N HIS A 106 -4.98 -6.48 17.73
CA HIS A 106 -4.64 -6.39 16.32
C HIS A 106 -3.98 -5.03 15.98
N HIS A 107 -4.59 -3.92 16.43
CA HIS A 107 -4.04 -2.59 16.19
C HIS A 107 -2.72 -2.36 16.93
N LEU A 108 -2.57 -2.89 18.14
CA LEU A 108 -1.33 -2.76 18.92
C LEU A 108 -0.17 -3.53 18.27
N VAL A 109 -0.41 -4.80 17.92
CA VAL A 109 0.59 -5.65 17.26
C VAL A 109 0.94 -5.09 15.88
N GLY A 110 -0.08 -4.67 15.11
CA GLY A 110 0.12 -4.03 13.81
C GLY A 110 0.94 -2.74 13.91
N LEU A 111 0.68 -1.90 14.91
CA LEU A 111 1.45 -0.68 15.17
C LEU A 111 2.92 -1.00 15.50
N ALA A 112 3.16 -1.97 16.39
CA ALA A 112 4.52 -2.37 16.74
C ALA A 112 5.28 -2.89 15.51
N PHE A 113 4.66 -3.76 14.72
CA PHE A 113 5.25 -4.31 13.49
C PHE A 113 5.51 -3.23 12.44
N ALA A 114 4.53 -2.35 12.17
CA ALA A 114 4.69 -1.26 11.22
C ALA A 114 5.81 -0.29 11.65
N SER A 115 5.93 0.00 12.96
CA SER A 115 6.99 0.86 13.49
C SER A 115 8.37 0.25 13.32
N MET A 116 8.52 -1.06 13.54
CA MET A 116 9.78 -1.78 13.31
C MET A 116 10.17 -1.75 11.83
N LEU A 117 9.20 -1.97 10.93
CA LEU A 117 9.44 -1.89 9.49
C LEU A 117 9.78 -0.47 9.05
N ALA A 118 9.11 0.56 9.59
CA ALA A 118 9.41 1.95 9.29
C ALA A 118 10.84 2.34 9.73
N TYR A 119 11.25 1.87 10.90
CA TYR A 119 12.63 2.06 11.39
C TYR A 119 13.67 1.41 10.46
N SER A 120 13.43 0.16 10.05
CA SER A 120 14.32 -0.56 9.14
C SER A 120 14.36 0.09 7.75
N SER A 121 13.21 0.52 7.24
CA SER A 121 13.12 1.18 5.93
C SER A 121 13.76 2.57 5.91
N TYR A 122 13.81 3.27 7.05
CA TYR A 122 14.58 4.51 7.18
C TYR A 122 16.06 4.31 6.88
N SER A 123 16.68 3.27 7.43
CA SER A 123 18.08 2.96 7.15
C SER A 123 18.31 2.66 5.66
N LEU A 124 17.41 1.85 5.05
CA LEU A 124 17.47 1.54 3.62
C LEU A 124 17.31 2.79 2.74
N ALA A 125 16.38 3.67 3.10
CA ALA A 125 16.16 4.93 2.36
C ALA A 125 17.35 5.85 2.52
N LYS A 126 17.90 5.99 3.73
CA LYS A 126 19.07 6.82 4.00
C LYS A 126 20.29 6.37 3.19
N GLU A 127 20.61 5.08 3.17
CA GLU A 127 21.73 4.52 2.41
C GLU A 127 21.53 4.67 0.89
N ALA A 128 20.30 4.65 0.41
CA ALA A 128 19.98 4.83 -1.01
C ALA A 128 20.00 6.31 -1.46
N TRP A 129 19.84 7.24 -0.53
CA TRP A 129 19.75 8.67 -0.82
C TRP A 129 21.04 9.42 -0.51
N PHE A 130 21.84 8.94 0.44
CA PHE A 130 23.04 9.61 0.89
C PHE A 130 24.26 8.71 0.76
N ALA A 131 25.33 9.25 0.24
CA ALA A 131 26.63 8.60 0.27
C ALA A 131 27.17 8.47 1.71
N PRO A 132 28.08 7.52 2.00
CA PRO A 132 28.66 7.35 3.35
C PRO A 132 29.31 8.61 3.94
N TRP A 133 29.74 9.54 3.10
CA TRP A 133 30.31 10.83 3.52
C TRP A 133 29.27 11.96 3.65
N GLY A 134 27.95 11.67 3.51
CA GLY A 134 26.85 12.59 3.80
C GLY A 134 26.33 13.42 2.63
N GLU A 135 26.90 13.30 1.44
CA GLU A 135 26.38 13.99 0.25
C GLU A 135 25.13 13.30 -0.31
N LEU A 136 24.21 14.09 -0.88
CA LEU A 136 23.02 13.56 -1.57
C LEU A 136 23.45 12.85 -2.87
N ARG A 137 23.35 11.55 -2.87
CA ARG A 137 23.66 10.69 -4.00
C ARG A 137 22.63 9.57 -4.10
N LEU A 138 21.70 9.72 -5.04
CA LEU A 138 20.68 8.70 -5.26
C LEU A 138 21.30 7.43 -5.84
N GLU A 139 20.95 6.31 -5.24
CA GLU A 139 21.26 4.98 -5.78
C GLU A 139 20.56 4.80 -7.13
N THR A 140 21.29 4.33 -8.13
CA THR A 140 20.80 4.11 -9.48
C THR A 140 20.71 2.62 -9.81
N SER A 141 19.98 2.28 -10.87
CA SER A 141 19.75 0.89 -11.28
C SER A 141 21.00 0.13 -11.74
N GLY A 142 22.08 0.86 -12.07
CA GLY A 142 23.31 0.29 -12.63
C GLY A 142 23.16 -0.28 -14.05
N SER A 143 22.01 -0.07 -14.67
CA SER A 143 21.71 -0.47 -16.05
C SER A 143 22.12 0.59 -17.06
N VAL A 144 21.83 0.34 -18.34
CA VAL A 144 22.08 1.32 -19.43
C VAL A 144 21.29 2.62 -19.21
N LEU A 145 20.05 2.55 -18.66
CA LEU A 145 19.24 3.72 -18.34
C LEU A 145 19.77 4.48 -17.12
N ASN A 146 20.40 3.77 -16.18
CA ASN A 146 20.97 4.29 -14.96
C ASN A 146 20.03 5.23 -14.16
N ALA A 147 18.72 4.88 -14.14
CA ALA A 147 17.70 5.68 -13.47
C ALA A 147 17.74 5.53 -11.93
N PRO A 148 17.36 6.56 -11.16
CA PRO A 148 17.36 6.52 -9.68
C PRO A 148 16.14 5.78 -9.10
N TYR A 149 15.57 4.83 -9.84
CA TYR A 149 14.38 4.09 -9.42
C TYR A 149 14.54 3.32 -8.11
N PRO A 150 15.69 2.66 -7.81
CA PRO A 150 15.89 1.99 -6.54
C PRO A 150 15.80 2.95 -5.34
N ALA A 151 16.44 4.13 -5.43
CA ALA A 151 16.38 5.13 -4.38
C ALA A 151 14.96 5.66 -4.18
N LEU A 152 14.22 5.91 -5.27
CA LEU A 152 12.83 6.38 -5.21
C LEU A 152 11.90 5.33 -4.60
N LEU A 153 12.05 4.03 -4.95
CA LEU A 153 11.25 2.96 -4.35
C LEU A 153 11.53 2.80 -2.86
N LYS A 154 12.80 2.83 -2.43
CA LYS A 154 13.16 2.76 -1.01
C LYS A 154 12.61 3.95 -0.22
N GLY A 155 12.64 5.15 -0.79
CA GLY A 155 12.01 6.33 -0.22
C GLY A 155 10.48 6.19 -0.14
N LEU A 156 9.85 5.66 -1.18
CA LEU A 156 8.40 5.42 -1.22
C LEU A 156 7.98 4.38 -0.16
N ILE A 157 8.74 3.30 0.02
CA ILE A 157 8.50 2.30 1.09
C ILE A 157 8.55 2.98 2.46
N PHE A 158 9.55 3.81 2.72
CA PHE A 158 9.66 4.51 4.00
C PHE A 158 8.47 5.43 4.25
N ILE A 159 8.08 6.25 3.27
CA ILE A 159 6.91 7.14 3.36
C ILE A 159 5.63 6.33 3.58
N ALA A 160 5.46 5.24 2.83
CA ALA A 160 4.30 4.36 2.94
C ALA A 160 4.16 3.74 4.35
N LEU A 161 5.27 3.27 4.92
CA LEU A 161 5.29 2.71 6.26
C LEU A 161 5.04 3.78 7.35
N CYS A 162 5.54 5.00 7.17
CA CYS A 162 5.19 6.12 8.05
C CYS A 162 3.68 6.42 8.01
N ILE A 163 3.08 6.44 6.82
CA ILE A 163 1.63 6.62 6.67
C ILE A 163 0.88 5.48 7.35
N LEU A 164 1.33 4.24 7.18
CA LEU A 164 0.73 3.07 7.82
C LEU A 164 0.80 3.15 9.35
N VAL A 165 1.91 3.58 9.92
CA VAL A 165 2.05 3.83 11.37
C VAL A 165 1.02 4.86 11.83
N ILE A 166 0.88 5.98 11.10
CA ILE A 166 -0.12 7.02 11.42
C ILE A 166 -1.54 6.44 11.36
N GLN A 167 -1.87 5.63 10.34
CA GLN A 167 -3.17 4.97 10.24
C GLN A 167 -3.44 4.05 11.44
N PHE A 168 -2.48 3.21 11.84
CA PHE A 168 -2.63 2.35 13.02
C PHE A 168 -2.86 3.16 14.29
N VAL A 169 -2.14 4.27 14.49
CA VAL A 169 -2.35 5.18 15.64
C VAL A 169 -3.75 5.77 15.62
N LEU A 170 -4.20 6.29 14.49
CA LEU A 170 -5.54 6.88 14.37
C LEU A 170 -6.65 5.85 14.61
N HIS A 171 -6.52 4.63 14.04
CA HIS A 171 -7.49 3.57 14.26
C HIS A 171 -7.50 3.08 15.71
N LEU A 172 -6.32 3.00 16.36
CA LEU A 172 -6.21 2.65 17.78
C LEU A 172 -6.89 3.70 18.68
N ILE A 173 -6.68 4.99 18.42
CA ILE A 173 -7.33 6.08 19.15
C ILE A 173 -8.86 6.00 18.99
N GLN A 174 -9.35 5.78 17.78
CA GLN A 174 -10.79 5.66 17.51
C GLN A 174 -11.41 4.47 18.25
N GLU A 175 -10.74 3.32 18.28
CA GLU A 175 -11.20 2.13 19.01
C GLU A 175 -11.26 2.40 20.53
N LEU A 176 -10.23 3.03 21.09
CA LEU A 176 -10.19 3.41 22.52
C LEU A 176 -11.28 4.42 22.90
N MET A 177 -11.54 5.42 22.06
CA MET A 177 -12.62 6.38 22.27
C MET A 177 -14.00 5.71 22.20
N GLY A 178 -14.18 4.75 21.29
CA GLY A 178 -15.41 3.96 21.16
C GLY A 178 -15.67 3.03 22.35
N LEU A 179 -14.63 2.59 23.04
CA LEU A 179 -14.74 1.83 24.29
C LEU A 179 -15.22 2.73 25.45
N ARG A 180 -14.64 3.93 25.59
CA ARG A 180 -14.97 4.88 26.66
C ARG A 180 -16.41 5.38 26.61
N ASN A 181 -16.93 5.70 25.43
CA ASN A 181 -18.31 6.21 25.30
C ASN A 181 -19.41 5.18 25.60
N LYS A 182 -19.08 3.89 25.77
CA LYS A 182 -20.05 2.83 26.10
C LYS A 182 -20.05 2.43 27.57
N ASP A 183 -19.04 2.83 28.31
CA ASP A 183 -18.96 2.58 29.76
C ASP A 183 -19.64 3.72 30.54
N ASP A 184 -20.04 4.82 29.87
CA ASP A 184 -20.73 5.99 30.46
C ASP A 184 -22.26 5.95 30.25
N VAL A 185 -22.84 4.86 29.76
CA VAL A 185 -24.28 4.63 29.55
C VAL A 185 -24.71 3.34 30.26
#